data_809bf2a18a4823e39b220ccdce173a88
#
_entry.id   809bf2a18a4823e39b220ccdce173a88
#
_cell.length_a   1.000
_cell.length_b   1.000
_cell.length_c   1.000
_cell.angle_alpha   90.00
_cell.angle_beta   90.00
_cell.angle_gamma   90.00
#
_symmetry.space_group_name_H-M   'P 1'
#
loop_
_entity.id
_entity.type
_entity.pdbx_description
1 polymer ?
#
loop_
_entity_poly.entity_id
_entity_poly.type
_entity_poly.pdbx_seq_one_letter_code
_entity_poly.pdbx_strand_id
1 'polypeptide(L)'
;RLAVSPIDHPDPIETHGRRGVLPAEQIELFHVDGNPVAVKRQQDRQTNSSLSSGQKLGPLLHLDAPTINGRTLGENIEAAVHLIDQPVVRPRSRPIYAQGGIAVLRGNLAPSGAIIKQSAASAELMQHRGRAVVFHSLEDLATRIDDPDLDVNADDVLVLANIGPKGAPGMPEAGYIPIPKKLATQGVKDMVRISDGRMSGTAAGTIVLHVSPEAAEGGTLGLVRDGDIIELDVSANRISLEVDEQTLESPRQETTAPAREQPPMLGYRRLFMEQILQADQGCDFKVCRPEPHCRVPTQE
;
A
#
# COMPACT_ATOMS: atom_id res chain seq x y z
N ARG A 1 -31.92 37.11 -19.71
CA ARG A 1 -30.97 37.69 -18.73
C ARG A 1 -31.42 37.23 -17.35
N LEU A 2 -30.75 36.21 -16.81
CA LEU A 2 -30.90 35.78 -15.42
C LEU A 2 -29.74 36.42 -14.64
N ALA A 3 -30.09 37.21 -13.65
CA ALA A 3 -29.15 37.82 -12.70
C ALA A 3 -28.76 36.78 -11.68
N VAL A 4 -27.46 36.54 -11.53
CA VAL A 4 -26.89 35.71 -10.47
C VAL A 4 -26.46 36.67 -9.36
N SER A 5 -27.04 36.50 -8.17
CA SER A 5 -26.65 37.23 -6.98
C SER A 5 -25.29 36.69 -6.45
N PRO A 6 -24.43 37.53 -5.86
CA PRO A 6 -23.17 37.09 -5.27
C PRO A 6 -23.44 36.27 -4.00
N ILE A 7 -22.74 35.19 -3.85
CA ILE A 7 -22.72 34.34 -2.65
C ILE A 7 -21.79 35.03 -1.63
N ASP A 8 -22.35 35.38 -0.49
CA ASP A 8 -21.59 35.87 0.67
C ASP A 8 -20.64 34.79 1.16
N HIS A 9 -19.35 35.08 1.19
CA HIS A 9 -18.35 34.28 1.85
C HIS A 9 -18.45 34.51 3.38
N PRO A 10 -18.49 33.43 4.19
CA PRO A 10 -18.35 33.60 5.64
C PRO A 10 -16.93 33.99 6.00
N ASP A 11 -16.82 34.88 6.98
CA ASP A 11 -15.57 35.39 7.54
C ASP A 11 -14.64 34.24 8.01
N PRO A 12 -13.31 34.43 7.93
CA PRO A 12 -12.36 33.40 8.36
C PRO A 12 -12.44 33.23 9.88
N ILE A 13 -12.66 31.98 10.30
CA ILE A 13 -12.59 31.57 11.71
C ILE A 13 -11.14 31.71 12.18
N GLU A 14 -10.93 32.64 13.13
CA GLU A 14 -9.67 32.74 13.88
C GLU A 14 -9.43 31.46 14.70
N THR A 15 -8.56 30.59 14.24
CA THR A 15 -8.03 29.50 15.04
C THR A 15 -6.74 29.95 15.70
N HIS A 16 -6.81 30.26 16.98
CA HIS A 16 -5.65 30.39 17.84
C HIS A 16 -5.02 28.99 18.03
N GLY A 17 -3.89 28.78 17.38
CA GLY A 17 -3.09 27.59 17.53
C GLY A 17 -1.96 27.58 16.51
N ARG A 18 -0.82 28.17 16.87
CA ARG A 18 0.40 28.12 16.06
C ARG A 18 0.86 26.68 15.90
N ARG A 19 0.39 26.00 14.88
CA ARG A 19 1.10 24.89 14.25
C ARG A 19 1.68 25.43 12.95
N GLY A 20 3.00 25.54 12.91
CA GLY A 20 3.71 26.00 11.73
C GLY A 20 3.32 25.14 10.53
N VAL A 21 2.54 25.71 9.63
CA VAL A 21 2.31 25.17 8.30
C VAL A 21 3.62 25.40 7.56
N LEU A 22 4.33 24.30 7.29
CA LEU A 22 5.52 24.37 6.43
C LEU A 22 5.05 24.66 5.00
N PRO A 23 5.80 25.51 4.25
CA PRO A 23 5.42 25.86 2.88
C PRO A 23 5.34 24.62 1.98
N ALA A 24 4.47 24.67 0.97
CA ALA A 24 4.26 23.60 -0.03
C ALA A 24 5.50 23.25 -0.89
N GLU A 25 6.56 24.00 -0.74
CA GLU A 25 7.81 23.95 -1.54
C GLU A 25 8.74 22.77 -1.21
N GLN A 26 8.34 21.84 -0.36
CA GLN A 26 9.22 20.76 0.11
C GLN A 26 8.69 19.35 -0.18
N ILE A 27 8.01 19.14 -1.29
CA ILE A 27 7.75 17.79 -1.81
C ILE A 27 8.86 17.47 -2.82
N GLU A 28 9.85 16.72 -2.41
CA GLU A 28 10.91 16.25 -3.29
C GLU A 28 10.63 14.81 -3.72
N LEU A 29 10.70 14.57 -5.02
CA LEU A 29 10.64 13.25 -5.63
C LEU A 29 12.06 12.69 -5.70
N PHE A 30 12.30 11.54 -5.10
CA PHE A 30 13.56 10.82 -5.19
C PHE A 30 13.42 9.62 -6.11
N HIS A 31 14.47 9.33 -6.88
CA HIS A 31 14.58 8.11 -7.66
C HIS A 31 15.59 7.18 -6.97
N VAL A 32 15.17 5.96 -6.67
CA VAL A 32 16.08 4.89 -6.25
C VAL A 32 15.98 3.81 -7.32
N ASP A 33 17.12 3.45 -7.91
CA ASP A 33 17.23 2.45 -8.99
C ASP A 33 16.33 2.73 -10.21
N GLY A 34 16.16 4.01 -10.57
CA GLY A 34 15.39 4.44 -11.74
C GLY A 34 13.88 4.55 -11.52
N ASN A 35 13.39 4.26 -10.31
CA ASN A 35 11.98 4.41 -9.97
C ASN A 35 11.74 5.66 -9.11
N PRO A 36 10.73 6.49 -9.44
CA PRO A 36 10.36 7.63 -8.61
C PRO A 36 9.76 7.14 -7.29
N VAL A 37 10.43 7.41 -6.19
CA VAL A 37 9.90 7.18 -4.84
C VAL A 37 9.31 8.48 -4.34
N ALA A 38 7.99 8.58 -4.37
CA ALA A 38 7.28 9.69 -3.73
C ALA A 38 7.29 9.48 -2.22
N VAL A 39 8.17 10.18 -1.52
CA VAL A 39 8.21 10.15 -0.06
C VAL A 39 7.12 11.05 0.48
N LYS A 40 5.99 10.47 0.84
CA LYS A 40 4.95 11.16 1.59
C LYS A 40 5.46 11.44 3.00
N ARG A 41 5.65 12.72 3.32
CA ARG A 41 6.29 13.25 4.54
C ARG A 41 5.89 12.63 5.88
N GLN A 42 4.79 11.93 5.98
CA GLN A 42 4.26 11.44 7.23
C GLN A 42 4.60 9.97 7.53
N GLN A 43 4.93 9.18 6.51
CA GLN A 43 5.24 7.74 6.67
C GLN A 43 6.74 7.44 6.79
N ASP A 44 7.59 8.27 6.18
CA ASP A 44 9.04 8.08 6.16
C ASP A 44 9.83 8.97 7.12
N ARG A 45 9.23 9.39 8.23
CA ARG A 45 9.99 10.04 9.30
C ARG A 45 11.18 9.23 9.77
N GLN A 46 11.22 7.95 9.44
CA GLN A 46 12.30 7.03 9.78
C GLN A 46 13.44 7.01 8.75
N THR A 47 13.15 7.21 7.48
CA THR A 47 14.15 7.26 6.41
C THR A 47 14.69 8.68 6.17
N ASN A 48 13.89 9.71 6.43
CA ASN A 48 14.26 11.10 6.25
C ASN A 48 15.24 11.67 7.30
N SER A 49 15.57 10.90 8.31
CA SER A 49 16.54 11.33 9.33
C SER A 49 17.92 11.67 8.79
N SER A 50 18.17 11.32 7.57
CA SER A 50 19.48 11.41 6.97
C SER A 50 19.60 12.51 5.91
N LEU A 51 18.50 13.17 5.54
CA LEU A 51 18.56 14.35 4.65
C LEU A 51 19.26 15.53 5.34
N SER A 52 19.23 15.59 6.67
CA SER A 52 19.95 16.58 7.45
C SER A 52 21.47 16.40 7.48
N SER A 53 22.00 15.33 6.95
CA SER A 53 23.43 15.12 6.80
C SER A 53 23.71 14.56 5.40
N GLY A 54 23.55 15.40 4.38
CA GLY A 54 23.89 15.06 2.98
C GLY A 54 25.27 14.41 2.83
N GLN A 55 26.19 14.72 3.75
CA GLN A 55 27.48 14.06 3.87
C GLN A 55 27.38 12.58 4.25
N LYS A 56 26.36 12.17 5.04
CA LYS A 56 26.23 10.77 5.51
C LYS A 56 25.47 9.88 4.54
N LEU A 57 24.64 10.48 3.69
CA LEU A 57 23.93 9.79 2.62
C LEU A 57 24.52 10.05 1.23
N GLY A 58 25.55 10.90 1.13
CA GLY A 58 26.14 11.31 -0.15
C GLY A 58 26.23 10.19 -1.19
N PRO A 59 26.74 8.99 -0.84
CA PRO A 59 26.82 7.88 -1.78
C PRO A 59 25.47 7.26 -2.18
N LEU A 60 24.39 7.57 -1.44
CA LEU A 60 23.03 7.03 -1.66
C LEU A 60 22.08 8.05 -2.31
N LEU A 61 22.55 9.28 -2.51
CA LEU A 61 21.76 10.36 -3.09
C LEU A 61 22.36 10.78 -4.42
N HIS A 62 21.53 11.03 -5.42
CA HIS A 62 21.91 11.68 -6.67
C HIS A 62 22.05 13.19 -6.43
N LEU A 63 23.16 13.60 -5.83
CA LEU A 63 23.37 14.99 -5.40
C LEU A 63 23.43 15.99 -6.57
N ASP A 64 23.75 15.53 -7.74
CA ASP A 64 23.83 16.27 -9.01
C ASP A 64 22.47 16.35 -9.74
N ALA A 65 21.44 15.63 -9.25
CA ALA A 65 20.13 15.65 -9.86
C ALA A 65 19.54 17.08 -9.87
N PRO A 66 19.08 17.59 -11.02
CA PRO A 66 18.47 18.92 -11.11
C PRO A 66 17.12 18.92 -10.39
N THR A 67 16.85 20.01 -9.69
CA THR A 67 15.57 20.23 -9.03
C THR A 67 14.80 21.39 -9.66
N ILE A 68 13.50 21.47 -9.40
CA ILE A 68 12.57 22.45 -9.99
C ILE A 68 12.96 23.92 -9.78
N ASN A 69 13.77 24.22 -8.76
CA ASN A 69 14.26 25.58 -8.51
C ASN A 69 15.55 25.92 -9.27
N GLY A 70 16.00 25.08 -10.20
CA GLY A 70 17.20 25.26 -11.00
C GLY A 70 18.52 24.95 -10.30
N ARG A 71 18.46 24.47 -9.05
CA ARG A 71 19.63 24.02 -8.29
C ARG A 71 19.69 22.50 -8.27
N THR A 72 20.86 21.95 -7.97
CA THR A 72 20.99 20.52 -7.74
C THR A 72 20.42 20.12 -6.36
N LEU A 73 20.14 18.83 -6.17
CA LEU A 73 19.75 18.28 -4.87
C LEU A 73 20.84 18.58 -3.83
N GLY A 74 22.11 18.40 -4.17
CA GLY A 74 23.25 18.69 -3.30
C GLY A 74 23.25 20.12 -2.78
N GLU A 75 23.09 21.09 -3.67
CA GLU A 75 23.01 22.52 -3.31
C GLU A 75 21.82 22.85 -2.42
N ASN A 76 20.70 22.17 -2.61
CA ASN A 76 19.50 22.39 -1.79
C ASN A 76 19.65 21.85 -0.36
N ILE A 77 20.39 20.76 -0.16
CA ILE A 77 20.57 20.15 1.16
C ILE A 77 21.83 20.60 1.89
N GLU A 78 22.75 21.31 1.23
CA GLU A 78 24.00 21.79 1.82
C GLU A 78 23.76 22.64 3.06
N ALA A 79 22.74 23.49 3.03
CA ALA A 79 22.36 24.35 4.16
C ALA A 79 21.61 23.63 5.29
N ALA A 80 21.23 22.36 5.11
CA ALA A 80 20.39 21.60 6.06
C ALA A 80 21.17 20.98 7.23
N VAL A 81 22.36 21.47 7.55
CA VAL A 81 23.34 20.88 8.49
C VAL A 81 22.85 20.84 9.93
N HIS A 82 21.80 21.58 10.30
CA HIS A 82 21.45 21.83 11.70
C HIS A 82 20.34 20.96 12.31
N LEU A 83 19.87 19.93 11.62
CA LEU A 83 18.79 19.04 12.12
C LEU A 83 19.31 17.77 12.80
N ILE A 84 20.55 17.76 13.28
CA ILE A 84 21.30 16.52 13.56
C ILE A 84 20.87 15.82 14.86
N ASP A 85 20.28 16.50 15.82
CA ASP A 85 20.00 15.92 17.14
C ASP A 85 18.57 16.23 17.64
N GLN A 86 17.58 15.73 16.90
CA GLN A 86 16.19 15.91 17.28
C GLN A 86 15.44 14.54 17.24
N PRO A 87 14.44 14.34 18.13
CA PRO A 87 13.84 13.00 18.32
C PRO A 87 12.90 12.58 17.19
N VAL A 88 12.45 13.51 16.35
CA VAL A 88 11.43 13.23 15.30
C VAL A 88 12.05 12.58 14.08
N VAL A 89 13.26 13.01 13.71
CA VAL A 89 14.01 12.47 12.56
C VAL A 89 15.31 11.89 13.09
N ARG A 90 15.44 10.58 13.10
CA ARG A 90 16.61 9.90 13.69
C ARG A 90 17.74 9.78 12.69
N PRO A 91 19.00 9.82 13.14
CA PRO A 91 20.14 9.55 12.27
C PRO A 91 20.14 8.09 11.84
N ARG A 92 20.67 7.80 10.65
CA ARG A 92 20.81 6.43 10.11
C ARG A 92 21.51 5.46 11.07
N SER A 93 22.40 5.97 11.92
CA SER A 93 23.09 5.18 12.96
C SER A 93 22.18 4.75 14.11
N ARG A 94 21.00 5.35 14.26
CA ARG A 94 20.01 5.03 15.30
C ARG A 94 18.59 5.01 14.71
N PRO A 95 18.29 4.15 13.75
CA PRO A 95 16.95 4.04 13.18
C PRO A 95 15.96 3.53 14.24
N ILE A 96 14.65 3.77 14.04
CA ILE A 96 13.61 3.15 14.87
C ILE A 96 13.55 1.65 14.56
N TYR A 97 13.65 1.30 13.28
CA TYR A 97 13.72 -0.08 12.81
C TYR A 97 14.93 -0.25 11.90
N ALA A 98 15.72 -1.28 12.14
CA ALA A 98 16.96 -1.54 11.39
C ALA A 98 16.71 -1.79 9.90
N GLN A 99 15.56 -2.36 9.56
CA GLN A 99 15.18 -2.77 8.20
C GLN A 99 14.10 -1.87 7.57
N GLY A 100 13.80 -0.71 8.18
CA GLY A 100 12.76 0.20 7.71
C GLY A 100 11.36 -0.16 8.21
N GLY A 101 10.35 0.61 7.77
CA GLY A 101 8.97 0.49 8.25
C GLY A 101 8.07 -0.39 7.39
N ILE A 102 8.55 -0.82 6.20
CA ILE A 102 7.82 -1.63 5.23
C ILE A 102 8.66 -2.86 4.90
N ALA A 103 8.03 -4.03 4.86
CA ALA A 103 8.63 -5.26 4.34
C ALA A 103 7.88 -5.72 3.08
N VAL A 104 8.64 -6.29 2.14
CA VAL A 104 8.10 -6.93 0.94
C VAL A 104 8.08 -8.44 1.18
N LEU A 105 6.90 -9.03 1.12
CA LEU A 105 6.66 -10.45 1.34
C LEU A 105 6.55 -11.17 -0.01
N ARG A 106 7.04 -12.41 -0.06
CA ARG A 106 6.93 -13.30 -1.22
C ARG A 106 6.55 -14.71 -0.78
N GLY A 107 6.00 -15.48 -1.71
CA GLY A 107 5.60 -16.86 -1.49
C GLY A 107 4.54 -17.27 -2.50
N ASN A 108 4.01 -18.48 -2.37
CA ASN A 108 2.97 -18.96 -3.30
C ASN A 108 1.68 -18.15 -3.25
N LEU A 109 1.39 -17.47 -2.12
CA LEU A 109 0.25 -16.57 -1.99
C LEU A 109 0.49 -15.22 -2.70
N ALA A 110 1.71 -14.76 -2.78
CA ALA A 110 2.12 -13.49 -3.40
C ALA A 110 3.40 -13.67 -4.24
N PRO A 111 3.35 -14.38 -5.36
CA PRO A 111 4.55 -14.70 -6.15
C PRO A 111 5.25 -13.45 -6.70
N SER A 112 4.51 -12.42 -7.09
CA SER A 112 5.08 -11.13 -7.51
C SER A 112 5.35 -10.19 -6.34
N GLY A 113 4.83 -10.49 -5.16
CA GLY A 113 5.05 -9.77 -3.92
C GLY A 113 3.79 -9.23 -3.29
N ALA A 114 3.93 -8.86 -2.02
CA ALA A 114 2.96 -8.12 -1.22
C ALA A 114 3.73 -7.23 -0.26
N ILE A 115 3.08 -6.26 0.36
CA ILE A 115 3.72 -5.38 1.34
C ILE A 115 3.02 -5.44 2.70
N ILE A 116 3.82 -5.34 3.76
CA ILE A 116 3.31 -5.09 5.12
C ILE A 116 4.00 -3.87 5.70
N LYS A 117 3.22 -2.99 6.34
CA LYS A 117 3.73 -1.89 7.14
C LYS A 117 4.09 -2.41 8.52
N GLN A 118 5.26 -3.06 8.64
CA GLN A 118 5.71 -3.68 9.89
C GLN A 118 5.80 -2.70 11.06
N SER A 119 6.03 -1.41 10.80
CA SER A 119 6.07 -0.37 11.84
C SER A 119 4.69 -0.05 12.46
N ALA A 120 3.61 -0.57 11.92
CA ALA A 120 2.25 -0.37 12.39
C ALA A 120 1.56 -1.69 12.78
N ALA A 121 2.24 -2.80 12.61
CA ALA A 121 1.76 -4.15 12.90
C ALA A 121 2.09 -4.53 14.35
N SER A 122 1.31 -5.45 14.90
CA SER A 122 1.54 -6.05 16.21
C SER A 122 2.73 -7.02 16.15
N ALA A 123 3.67 -6.89 17.10
CA ALA A 123 4.91 -7.68 17.09
C ALA A 123 4.64 -9.19 17.20
N GLU A 124 3.63 -9.57 17.96
CA GLU A 124 3.17 -10.94 18.16
C GLU A 124 2.61 -11.60 16.91
N LEU A 125 2.13 -10.80 15.94
CA LEU A 125 1.56 -11.29 14.69
C LEU A 125 2.56 -11.29 13.51
N MET A 126 3.82 -10.90 13.74
CA MET A 126 4.85 -10.89 12.68
C MET A 126 5.27 -12.29 12.23
N GLN A 127 5.04 -13.29 13.06
CA GLN A 127 5.07 -14.71 12.71
C GLN A 127 3.74 -15.30 13.12
N HIS A 128 2.93 -15.66 12.15
CA HIS A 128 1.58 -16.10 12.41
C HIS A 128 1.17 -17.22 11.44
N ARG A 129 0.38 -18.16 11.96
CA ARG A 129 -0.21 -19.23 11.18
C ARG A 129 -1.66 -19.36 11.60
N GLY A 130 -2.57 -19.11 10.68
CA GLY A 130 -4.01 -19.08 10.97
C GLY A 130 -4.84 -19.58 9.81
N ARG A 131 -6.09 -19.88 10.12
CA ARG A 131 -7.12 -20.31 9.19
C ARG A 131 -7.67 -19.07 8.46
N ALA A 132 -7.82 -19.13 7.15
CA ALA A 132 -8.41 -18.08 6.36
C ALA A 132 -9.91 -17.96 6.58
N VAL A 133 -10.40 -16.72 6.71
CA VAL A 133 -11.79 -16.32 6.59
C VAL A 133 -11.89 -15.36 5.42
N VAL A 134 -12.53 -15.78 4.33
CA VAL A 134 -12.42 -15.15 3.03
C VAL A 134 -13.66 -14.32 2.70
N PHE A 135 -13.42 -13.11 2.23
CA PHE A 135 -14.41 -12.19 1.66
C PHE A 135 -14.05 -11.93 0.20
N HIS A 136 -14.99 -12.14 -0.70
CA HIS A 136 -14.76 -12.07 -2.14
C HIS A 136 -15.08 -10.70 -2.76
N SER A 137 -15.66 -9.79 -1.99
CA SER A 137 -15.96 -8.42 -2.42
C SER A 137 -16.19 -7.52 -1.21
N LEU A 138 -16.26 -6.20 -1.45
CA LEU A 138 -16.65 -5.23 -0.41
C LEU A 138 -18.07 -5.44 0.10
N GLU A 139 -18.98 -5.87 -0.75
CA GLU A 139 -20.38 -6.17 -0.38
C GLU A 139 -20.45 -7.39 0.53
N ASP A 140 -19.69 -8.44 0.18
CA ASP A 140 -19.57 -9.65 1.01
C ASP A 140 -18.96 -9.32 2.37
N LEU A 141 -17.86 -8.56 2.41
CA LEU A 141 -17.25 -8.08 3.64
C LEU A 141 -18.25 -7.30 4.49
N ALA A 142 -18.93 -6.31 3.92
CA ALA A 142 -19.87 -5.44 4.63
C ALA A 142 -21.06 -6.22 5.22
N THR A 143 -21.46 -7.30 4.56
CA THR A 143 -22.59 -8.13 5.00
C THR A 143 -22.20 -9.10 6.11
N ARG A 144 -21.01 -9.72 5.99
CA ARG A 144 -20.61 -10.86 6.83
C ARG A 144 -19.71 -10.51 7.99
N ILE A 145 -18.92 -9.44 7.93
CA ILE A 145 -17.85 -9.18 8.92
C ILE A 145 -18.38 -9.04 10.35
N ASP A 146 -19.57 -8.51 10.51
CA ASP A 146 -20.21 -8.29 11.82
C ASP A 146 -21.36 -9.30 12.10
N ASP A 147 -21.52 -10.32 11.26
CA ASP A 147 -22.48 -11.38 11.49
C ASP A 147 -22.10 -12.16 12.76
N PRO A 148 -23.00 -12.29 13.75
CA PRO A 148 -22.73 -13.04 14.96
C PRO A 148 -22.43 -14.53 14.69
N ASP A 149 -22.97 -15.09 13.61
CA ASP A 149 -22.79 -16.49 13.22
C ASP A 149 -21.54 -16.71 12.33
N LEU A 150 -20.81 -15.66 11.95
CA LEU A 150 -19.56 -15.82 11.22
C LEU A 150 -18.57 -16.66 12.03
N ASP A 151 -18.14 -17.81 11.46
CA ASP A 151 -17.13 -18.65 12.10
C ASP A 151 -15.75 -18.00 12.01
N VAL A 152 -15.40 -17.21 13.03
CA VAL A 152 -14.13 -16.48 13.11
C VAL A 152 -13.63 -16.39 14.55
N ASN A 153 -12.31 -16.58 14.74
CA ASN A 153 -11.61 -16.39 16.00
C ASN A 153 -10.41 -15.45 15.87
N ALA A 154 -9.79 -15.10 17.00
CA ALA A 154 -8.71 -14.12 17.05
C ALA A 154 -7.45 -14.54 16.28
N ASP A 155 -7.22 -15.85 16.16
CA ASP A 155 -6.05 -16.41 15.46
C ASP A 155 -6.29 -16.62 13.95
N ASP A 156 -7.50 -16.37 13.46
CA ASP A 156 -7.80 -16.50 12.04
C ASP A 156 -7.21 -15.33 11.23
N VAL A 157 -7.02 -15.57 9.94
CA VAL A 157 -6.51 -14.60 8.97
C VAL A 157 -7.68 -14.10 8.11
N LEU A 158 -7.98 -12.82 8.18
CA LEU A 158 -9.03 -12.23 7.34
C LEU A 158 -8.49 -11.94 5.94
N VAL A 159 -9.15 -12.45 4.92
CA VAL A 159 -8.75 -12.30 3.52
C VAL A 159 -9.83 -11.55 2.76
N LEU A 160 -9.47 -10.45 2.09
CA LEU A 160 -10.35 -9.71 1.19
C LEU A 160 -9.75 -9.69 -0.22
N ALA A 161 -10.36 -10.42 -1.13
CA ALA A 161 -9.94 -10.54 -2.51
C ALA A 161 -10.76 -9.65 -3.47
N ASN A 162 -10.26 -9.47 -4.69
CA ASN A 162 -10.90 -8.72 -5.78
C ASN A 162 -11.10 -7.21 -5.51
N ILE A 163 -10.19 -6.60 -4.76
CA ILE A 163 -10.18 -5.15 -4.58
C ILE A 163 -8.87 -4.50 -5.05
N GLY A 164 -8.09 -5.21 -5.82
CA GLY A 164 -6.91 -4.73 -6.51
C GLY A 164 -7.21 -3.83 -7.71
N PRO A 165 -6.19 -3.49 -8.52
CA PRO A 165 -6.31 -2.55 -9.65
C PRO A 165 -7.45 -2.86 -10.62
N LYS A 166 -7.67 -4.13 -10.95
CA LYS A 166 -8.75 -4.58 -11.85
C LYS A 166 -9.98 -5.07 -11.12
N GLY A 167 -9.80 -5.74 -9.99
CA GLY A 167 -10.90 -6.26 -9.20
C GLY A 167 -11.84 -5.16 -8.72
N ALA A 168 -11.28 -4.03 -8.27
CA ALA A 168 -12.04 -2.83 -7.93
C ALA A 168 -11.39 -1.60 -8.60
N PRO A 169 -11.85 -1.21 -9.80
CA PRO A 169 -11.29 -0.08 -10.54
C PRO A 169 -11.20 1.19 -9.70
N GLY A 170 -10.00 1.80 -9.68
CA GLY A 170 -9.68 2.93 -8.80
C GLY A 170 -9.13 2.54 -7.44
N MET A 171 -9.04 1.26 -7.10
CA MET A 171 -8.49 0.73 -5.85
C MET A 171 -8.98 1.51 -4.62
N PRO A 172 -10.21 1.31 -4.14
CA PRO A 172 -10.69 1.96 -2.92
C PRO A 172 -9.81 1.62 -1.72
N GLU A 173 -9.71 2.52 -0.75
CA GLU A 173 -8.94 2.30 0.49
C GLU A 173 -9.65 1.34 1.45
N ALA A 174 -9.92 0.12 1.01
CA ALA A 174 -10.69 -0.88 1.74
C ALA A 174 -9.87 -2.05 2.28
N GLY A 175 -8.58 -2.10 1.99
CA GLY A 175 -7.69 -3.17 2.47
C GLY A 175 -7.45 -3.17 3.99
N TYR A 176 -7.98 -2.16 4.72
CA TYR A 176 -7.92 -2.14 6.18
C TYR A 176 -8.63 -3.33 6.83
N ILE A 177 -9.71 -3.82 6.29
CA ILE A 177 -10.56 -4.91 6.79
C ILE A 177 -10.81 -4.78 8.30
N PRO A 178 -11.99 -4.34 8.76
CA PRO A 178 -12.25 -4.14 10.17
C PRO A 178 -12.16 -5.47 10.96
N ILE A 179 -11.81 -5.39 12.23
CA ILE A 179 -11.91 -6.54 13.14
C ILE A 179 -13.40 -6.80 13.43
N PRO A 180 -13.88 -8.07 13.33
CA PRO A 180 -15.27 -8.40 13.65
C PRO A 180 -15.69 -7.85 15.02
N LYS A 181 -16.85 -7.20 15.10
CA LYS A 181 -17.33 -6.58 16.36
C LYS A 181 -17.34 -7.53 17.53
N LYS A 182 -17.74 -8.81 17.31
CA LYS A 182 -17.74 -9.81 18.36
C LYS A 182 -16.37 -10.06 18.98
N LEU A 183 -15.30 -10.02 18.17
CA LEU A 183 -13.92 -10.16 18.66
C LEU A 183 -13.41 -8.85 19.27
N ALA A 184 -13.72 -7.70 18.67
CA ALA A 184 -13.36 -6.40 19.23
C ALA A 184 -13.98 -6.19 20.63
N THR A 185 -15.21 -6.62 20.88
CA THR A 185 -15.85 -6.56 22.20
C THR A 185 -15.21 -7.50 23.22
N GLN A 186 -14.53 -8.56 22.78
CA GLN A 186 -13.73 -9.46 23.62
C GLN A 186 -12.31 -8.92 23.87
N GLY A 187 -11.97 -7.75 23.31
CA GLY A 187 -10.67 -7.10 23.52
C GLY A 187 -9.62 -7.40 22.45
N VAL A 188 -9.96 -8.10 21.36
CA VAL A 188 -9.08 -8.29 20.22
C VAL A 188 -8.81 -6.94 19.54
N LYS A 189 -7.55 -6.53 19.47
CA LYS A 189 -7.14 -5.22 18.94
C LYS A 189 -6.53 -5.31 17.56
N ASP A 190 -5.99 -6.45 17.19
CA ASP A 190 -5.37 -6.70 15.89
C ASP A 190 -5.53 -8.16 15.47
N MET A 191 -5.49 -8.39 14.17
CA MET A 191 -5.53 -9.70 13.52
C MET A 191 -4.70 -9.61 12.23
N VAL A 192 -4.21 -10.74 11.73
CA VAL A 192 -3.62 -10.77 10.39
C VAL A 192 -4.71 -10.58 9.34
N ARG A 193 -4.50 -9.61 8.45
CA ARG A 193 -5.43 -9.25 7.36
C ARG A 193 -4.67 -9.19 6.07
N ILE A 194 -5.22 -9.73 4.99
CA ILE A 194 -4.55 -9.86 3.70
C ILE A 194 -5.47 -9.40 2.59
N SER A 195 -4.96 -8.59 1.66
CA SER A 195 -5.73 -8.14 0.50
C SER A 195 -4.84 -7.80 -0.69
N ASP A 196 -5.42 -7.90 -1.88
CA ASP A 196 -4.87 -7.33 -3.12
C ASP A 196 -5.13 -5.81 -3.26
N GLY A 197 -5.92 -5.25 -2.35
CA GLY A 197 -6.22 -3.83 -2.28
C GLY A 197 -5.19 -2.98 -1.53
N ARG A 198 -5.58 -1.72 -1.28
CA ARG A 198 -4.79 -0.72 -0.54
C ARG A 198 -5.53 -0.23 0.70
N MET A 199 -4.81 0.40 1.61
CA MET A 199 -5.40 1.11 2.75
C MET A 199 -4.80 2.50 2.88
N SER A 200 -5.41 3.34 3.74
CA SER A 200 -4.81 4.62 4.12
C SER A 200 -3.45 4.41 4.80
N GLY A 201 -2.49 5.25 4.44
CA GLY A 201 -1.16 5.22 5.06
C GLY A 201 -1.15 5.54 6.56
N THR A 202 -2.24 6.08 7.10
CA THR A 202 -2.40 6.36 8.55
C THR A 202 -3.00 5.18 9.31
N ALA A 203 -3.54 4.16 8.62
CA ALA A 203 -4.09 2.98 9.27
C ALA A 203 -2.98 2.15 9.93
N ALA A 204 -3.33 1.51 11.04
CA ALA A 204 -2.46 0.63 11.82
C ALA A 204 -3.03 -0.78 11.89
N GLY A 205 -2.16 -1.76 12.10
CA GLY A 205 -2.47 -3.15 12.26
C GLY A 205 -1.59 -4.08 11.41
N THR A 206 -1.71 -5.37 11.65
CA THR A 206 -0.98 -6.41 10.91
C THR A 206 -1.70 -6.72 9.61
N ILE A 207 -1.41 -5.89 8.58
CA ILE A 207 -2.13 -5.90 7.31
C ILE A 207 -1.15 -6.06 6.15
N VAL A 208 -1.34 -7.12 5.38
CA VAL A 208 -0.64 -7.40 4.13
C VAL A 208 -1.49 -6.87 2.98
N LEU A 209 -0.91 -6.05 2.13
CA LEU A 209 -1.58 -5.35 1.05
C LEU A 209 -0.89 -5.57 -0.30
N HIS A 210 -1.59 -5.17 -1.35
CA HIS A 210 -1.05 -5.20 -2.70
C HIS A 210 -0.55 -6.59 -3.10
N VAL A 211 -1.25 -7.65 -2.63
CA VAL A 211 -0.92 -9.02 -3.04
C VAL A 211 -0.96 -9.10 -4.57
N SER A 212 0.15 -9.53 -5.16
CA SER A 212 0.33 -9.55 -6.61
C SER A 212 0.83 -10.92 -7.09
N PRO A 213 0.29 -11.43 -8.21
CA PRO A 213 -0.86 -10.90 -8.97
C PRO A 213 -2.15 -10.83 -8.14
N GLU A 214 -3.01 -9.83 -8.43
CA GLU A 214 -4.31 -9.72 -7.76
C GLU A 214 -5.25 -10.89 -8.12
N ALA A 215 -6.27 -11.12 -7.30
CA ALA A 215 -7.25 -12.18 -7.52
C ALA A 215 -7.95 -12.09 -8.89
N ALA A 216 -8.30 -10.87 -9.32
CA ALA A 216 -8.95 -10.62 -10.62
C ALA A 216 -8.07 -10.93 -11.85
N GLU A 217 -6.75 -11.04 -11.67
CA GLU A 217 -5.77 -11.45 -12.70
C GLU A 217 -5.36 -12.93 -12.54
N GLY A 218 -6.13 -13.71 -11.78
CA GLY A 218 -5.83 -15.11 -11.55
C GLY A 218 -4.75 -15.37 -10.50
N GLY A 219 -4.43 -14.37 -9.67
CA GLY A 219 -3.50 -14.54 -8.57
C GLY A 219 -4.00 -15.54 -7.52
N THR A 220 -3.06 -16.18 -6.82
CA THR A 220 -3.33 -17.23 -5.82
C THR A 220 -4.30 -16.77 -4.71
N LEU A 221 -4.34 -15.46 -4.41
CA LEU A 221 -5.30 -14.92 -3.45
C LEU A 221 -6.76 -15.24 -3.82
N GLY A 222 -7.08 -15.28 -5.11
CA GLY A 222 -8.42 -15.66 -5.61
C GLY A 222 -8.78 -17.15 -5.42
N LEU A 223 -7.80 -17.98 -5.09
CA LEU A 223 -7.96 -19.41 -4.88
C LEU A 223 -8.12 -19.79 -3.39
N VAL A 224 -7.88 -18.86 -2.49
CA VAL A 224 -8.01 -19.08 -1.04
C VAL A 224 -9.46 -19.33 -0.66
N ARG A 225 -9.69 -20.30 0.20
CA ARG A 225 -11.01 -20.67 0.72
C ARG A 225 -11.07 -20.56 2.24
N ASP A 226 -12.28 -20.42 2.77
CA ASP A 226 -12.51 -20.52 4.21
C ASP A 226 -11.91 -21.82 4.75
N GLY A 227 -11.10 -21.72 5.79
CA GLY A 227 -10.43 -22.84 6.44
C GLY A 227 -9.04 -23.19 5.89
N ASP A 228 -8.62 -22.67 4.75
CA ASP A 228 -7.23 -22.81 4.27
C ASP A 228 -6.25 -22.21 5.29
N ILE A 229 -5.07 -22.80 5.41
CA ILE A 229 -4.06 -22.31 6.35
C ILE A 229 -3.11 -21.36 5.65
N ILE A 230 -2.93 -20.18 6.23
CA ILE A 230 -1.98 -19.17 5.77
C ILE A 230 -0.88 -18.99 6.81
N GLU A 231 0.36 -18.99 6.36
CA GLU A 231 1.56 -18.70 7.16
C GLU A 231 2.13 -17.34 6.74
N LEU A 232 2.33 -16.47 7.72
CA LEU A 232 3.03 -15.19 7.62
C LEU A 232 4.31 -15.26 8.43
N ASP A 233 5.46 -14.98 7.81
CA ASP A 233 6.74 -14.76 8.48
C ASP A 233 7.39 -13.50 7.91
N VAL A 234 7.19 -12.39 8.60
CA VAL A 234 7.73 -11.08 8.17
C VAL A 234 9.25 -11.05 8.27
N SER A 235 9.83 -11.78 9.23
CA SER A 235 11.28 -11.82 9.40
C SER A 235 11.98 -12.55 8.25
N ALA A 236 11.32 -13.56 7.70
CA ALA A 236 11.77 -14.29 6.51
C ALA A 236 11.27 -13.65 5.20
N ASN A 237 10.55 -12.53 5.25
CA ASN A 237 9.88 -11.92 4.10
C ASN A 237 8.97 -12.89 3.34
N ARG A 238 8.26 -13.76 4.06
CA ARG A 238 7.48 -14.85 3.48
C ARG A 238 6.00 -14.76 3.83
N ILE A 239 5.17 -15.11 2.84
CA ILE A 239 3.75 -15.35 3.00
C ILE A 239 3.34 -16.55 2.14
N SER A 240 2.69 -17.55 2.74
CA SER A 240 2.41 -18.81 2.09
C SER A 240 1.02 -19.33 2.40
N LEU A 241 0.40 -19.93 1.41
CA LEU A 241 -0.80 -20.74 1.54
C LEU A 241 -0.36 -22.21 1.65
N GLU A 242 -0.73 -22.89 2.74
CA GLU A 242 -0.40 -24.31 2.96
C GLU A 242 -1.39 -25.20 2.20
N VAL A 243 -1.16 -25.37 0.92
CA VAL A 243 -1.91 -26.28 0.06
C VAL A 243 -0.95 -27.04 -0.84
N ASP A 244 -1.31 -28.25 -1.23
CA ASP A 244 -0.53 -29.03 -2.18
C ASP A 244 -0.41 -28.30 -3.51
N GLU A 245 0.77 -28.33 -4.12
CA GLU A 245 1.06 -27.66 -5.41
C GLU A 245 0.08 -28.14 -6.50
N GLN A 246 -0.28 -29.42 -6.50
CA GLN A 246 -1.31 -29.97 -7.38
C GLN A 246 -2.69 -29.32 -7.17
N THR A 247 -2.98 -28.89 -5.96
CA THR A 247 -4.24 -28.18 -5.62
C THR A 247 -4.23 -26.75 -6.17
N LEU A 248 -3.05 -26.11 -6.29
CA LEU A 248 -2.90 -24.79 -6.90
C LEU A 248 -2.97 -24.85 -8.44
N GLU A 249 -2.45 -25.92 -9.04
CA GLU A 249 -2.44 -26.12 -10.50
C GLU A 249 -3.76 -26.70 -11.04
N SER A 250 -4.48 -27.46 -10.21
CA SER A 250 -5.81 -27.92 -10.59
C SER A 250 -6.75 -26.72 -10.70
N PRO A 251 -7.58 -26.60 -11.75
CA PRO A 251 -8.63 -25.60 -11.76
C PRO A 251 -9.53 -25.90 -10.55
N ARG A 252 -9.26 -25.23 -9.46
CA ARG A 252 -10.16 -25.23 -8.30
C ARG A 252 -11.48 -24.75 -8.90
N GLN A 253 -12.45 -25.67 -8.98
CA GLN A 253 -13.77 -25.40 -9.55
C GLN A 253 -14.19 -24.02 -9.09
N GLU A 254 -14.47 -23.18 -10.07
CA GLU A 254 -14.81 -21.78 -9.91
C GLU A 254 -15.64 -21.63 -8.64
N THR A 255 -15.03 -21.02 -7.63
CA THR A 255 -15.81 -20.55 -6.49
C THR A 255 -16.79 -19.60 -7.14
N THR A 256 -18.03 -19.95 -7.13
CA THR A 256 -19.13 -19.22 -7.74
C THR A 256 -19.28 -17.83 -7.07
N ALA A 257 -18.31 -16.95 -7.26
CA ALA A 257 -18.65 -15.56 -7.36
C ALA A 257 -19.62 -15.51 -8.55
N PRO A 258 -20.88 -15.09 -8.36
CA PRO A 258 -21.83 -15.04 -9.46
C PRO A 258 -21.15 -14.30 -10.59
N ALA A 259 -21.06 -14.96 -11.76
CA ALA A 259 -20.54 -14.33 -12.96
C ALA A 259 -21.30 -13.00 -13.09
N ARG A 260 -20.68 -11.91 -12.66
CA ARG A 260 -21.27 -10.59 -12.90
C ARG A 260 -21.36 -10.53 -14.40
N GLU A 261 -22.57 -10.52 -14.94
CA GLU A 261 -22.80 -10.03 -16.30
C GLU A 261 -22.21 -8.63 -16.33
N GLN A 262 -20.95 -8.56 -16.72
CA GLN A 262 -20.30 -7.26 -16.82
C GLN A 262 -20.92 -6.58 -18.03
N PRO A 263 -21.60 -5.45 -17.84
CA PRO A 263 -22.06 -4.69 -18.98
C PRO A 263 -20.85 -4.38 -19.87
N PRO A 264 -21.00 -4.32 -21.19
CA PRO A 264 -19.88 -4.07 -22.09
C PRO A 264 -19.12 -2.84 -21.60
N MET A 265 -17.83 -3.02 -21.31
CA MET A 265 -17.00 -1.92 -20.85
C MET A 265 -16.77 -0.96 -21.99
N LEU A 266 -17.15 0.29 -21.82
CA LEU A 266 -17.00 1.36 -22.81
C LEU A 266 -16.25 2.56 -22.20
N GLY A 267 -15.69 3.38 -23.05
CA GLY A 267 -15.05 4.64 -22.68
C GLY A 267 -13.88 4.45 -21.70
N TYR A 268 -13.80 5.34 -20.71
CA TYR A 268 -12.67 5.37 -19.76
C TYR A 268 -12.55 4.07 -18.94
N ARG A 269 -13.67 3.47 -18.55
CA ARG A 269 -13.62 2.21 -17.78
C ARG A 269 -12.92 1.11 -18.57
N ARG A 270 -13.20 0.98 -19.86
CA ARG A 270 -12.53 0.02 -20.74
C ARG A 270 -11.05 0.35 -20.84
N LEU A 271 -10.70 1.60 -21.11
CA LEU A 271 -9.32 2.06 -21.17
C LEU A 271 -8.56 1.70 -19.87
N PHE A 272 -9.15 2.00 -18.70
CA PHE A 272 -8.56 1.67 -17.42
C PHE A 272 -8.29 0.18 -17.28
N MET A 273 -9.31 -0.67 -17.50
CA MET A 273 -9.20 -2.11 -17.32
C MET A 273 -8.19 -2.77 -18.27
N GLU A 274 -8.06 -2.26 -19.48
CA GLU A 274 -7.11 -2.78 -20.48
C GLU A 274 -5.67 -2.31 -20.20
N GLN A 275 -5.49 -1.14 -19.61
CA GLN A 275 -4.20 -0.47 -19.49
C GLN A 275 -3.59 -0.56 -18.08
N ILE A 276 -4.39 -0.72 -17.02
CA ILE A 276 -3.87 -0.70 -15.65
C ILE A 276 -2.93 -1.89 -15.41
N LEU A 277 -1.80 -1.59 -14.80
CA LEU A 277 -0.78 -2.56 -14.39
C LEU A 277 -1.04 -3.04 -12.96
N GLN A 278 -0.42 -4.16 -12.61
CA GLN A 278 -0.49 -4.73 -11.27
C GLN A 278 0.27 -3.90 -10.23
N ALA A 279 0.03 -4.18 -8.95
CA ALA A 279 0.60 -3.41 -7.84
C ALA A 279 2.13 -3.48 -7.79
N ASP A 280 2.72 -4.65 -8.05
CA ASP A 280 4.18 -4.84 -8.17
C ASP A 280 4.79 -4.05 -9.33
N GLN A 281 3.95 -3.60 -10.25
CA GLN A 281 4.31 -2.79 -11.40
C GLN A 281 3.92 -1.31 -11.24
N GLY A 282 3.41 -0.91 -10.07
CA GLY A 282 3.13 0.48 -9.70
C GLY A 282 1.70 0.95 -9.95
N CYS A 283 0.76 0.08 -10.37
CA CYS A 283 -0.63 0.46 -10.68
C CYS A 283 -0.72 1.62 -11.68
N ASP A 284 0.23 1.70 -12.60
CA ASP A 284 0.28 2.72 -13.65
C ASP A 284 -0.38 2.21 -14.95
N PHE A 285 -0.57 3.04 -15.93
CA PHE A 285 -1.01 2.61 -17.24
C PHE A 285 0.16 2.10 -18.09
N LYS A 286 -0.07 1.04 -18.86
CA LYS A 286 0.92 0.47 -19.79
C LYS A 286 1.49 1.53 -20.72
N VAL A 287 0.67 2.47 -21.17
CA VAL A 287 1.08 3.57 -22.07
C VAL A 287 2.05 4.56 -21.43
N CYS A 288 2.13 4.60 -20.08
CA CYS A 288 3.06 5.46 -19.36
C CYS A 288 4.45 4.83 -19.22
N ARG A 289 4.62 3.56 -19.58
CA ARG A 289 5.93 2.91 -19.59
C ARG A 289 6.65 3.20 -20.90
N PRO A 290 7.92 3.63 -20.86
CA PRO A 290 8.70 3.75 -22.07
C PRO A 290 8.81 2.36 -22.71
N GLU A 291 8.50 2.26 -23.99
CA GLU A 291 8.79 1.04 -24.74
C GLU A 291 10.30 0.78 -24.71
N PRO A 292 10.73 -0.50 -24.64
CA PRO A 292 12.16 -0.86 -24.57
C PRO A 292 13.01 -0.28 -25.70
N HIS A 293 12.39 0.23 -26.75
CA HIS A 293 13.03 0.77 -27.96
C HIS A 293 12.87 2.29 -28.13
N CYS A 294 12.11 2.96 -27.27
CA CYS A 294 12.03 4.42 -27.29
C CYS A 294 13.26 5.01 -26.60
N ARG A 295 14.43 4.97 -27.26
CA ARG A 295 15.55 5.84 -26.89
C ARG A 295 15.09 7.26 -27.20
N VAL A 296 14.88 8.08 -26.15
CA VAL A 296 14.79 9.52 -26.32
C VAL A 296 16.07 9.95 -27.05
N PRO A 297 15.99 10.60 -28.22
CA PRO A 297 17.18 11.10 -28.87
C PRO A 297 17.85 12.09 -27.90
N THR A 298 19.05 11.78 -27.45
CA THR A 298 19.90 12.77 -26.79
C THR A 298 20.13 13.86 -27.81
N GLN A 299 19.59 15.06 -27.57
CA GLN A 299 19.98 16.24 -28.34
C GLN A 299 21.45 16.50 -28.01
N GLU A 300 22.29 16.32 -29.02
CA GLU A 300 23.67 16.80 -29.02
C GLU A 300 23.72 18.34 -29.09
#